data_1a7a601521e5379818c92980d88454bd
#
_entry.id   1a7a601521e5379818c92980d88454bd
#
_cell.length_a   1.000
_cell.length_b   1.000
_cell.length_c   1.000
_cell.angle_alpha   90.00
_cell.angle_beta   90.00
_cell.angle_gamma   90.00
#
_symmetry.space_group_name_H-M   'P 1'
#
loop_
_entity.id
_entity.type
_entity.pdbx_description
1 polymer ?
#
loop_
_entity_poly.entity_id
_entity_poly.type
_entity_poly.pdbx_seq_one_letter_code
_entity_poly.pdbx_strand_id
1 'polypeptide(L)'
;MLKRLFVLLFLLIKFSSSFSQDTVLVTSYNLLRFDGDTDRNIHFKKVINELSADIYITQELSNSEGVSNFLNNILNQNNENRYLSAEFFDENDIDQALFYDKNKFELLSTSSIPGDPRPILLYRLRHINTEKVFFIFNMHLKASSGSSNETRRANQINQLIDYTQQMNTDHYYIAAGDFNIYSTDEPAYRKFFEQTSTGFGKFNDIVDAEGKYNNPIYAEIHTQSPRTSQFGGGASGGLDDRFDFILFSDSLFFGNRTFFIKDSYSVLGNDGNHYNQAINTMPNSVVSQELADALHDASDHLPVSAKIIF
;
A
#
# COMPACT_ATOMS: atom_id res chain seq x y z
N MET A 1 31.15 -48.87 -54.83
CA MET A 1 29.84 -48.48 -54.28
C MET A 1 30.09 -47.86 -52.96
N LEU A 2 30.11 -46.51 -52.85
CA LEU A 2 30.35 -45.78 -51.65
C LEU A 2 29.02 -45.30 -51.07
N LYS A 3 28.57 -45.86 -49.94
CA LYS A 3 27.34 -45.40 -49.23
C LYS A 3 27.68 -44.12 -48.47
N ARG A 4 27.09 -43.00 -48.88
CA ARG A 4 27.12 -41.72 -48.14
C ARG A 4 26.12 -41.81 -46.99
N LEU A 5 26.64 -41.75 -45.76
CA LEU A 5 25.85 -41.62 -44.52
C LEU A 5 25.54 -40.14 -44.32
N PHE A 6 24.26 -39.75 -44.42
CA PHE A 6 23.79 -38.42 -44.05
C PHE A 6 23.51 -38.41 -42.52
N VAL A 7 24.33 -37.71 -41.78
CA VAL A 7 24.07 -37.42 -40.35
C VAL A 7 23.26 -36.15 -40.29
N LEU A 8 21.99 -36.27 -39.90
CA LEU A 8 21.10 -35.13 -39.64
C LEU A 8 21.37 -34.63 -38.23
N LEU A 9 22.05 -33.49 -38.11
CA LEU A 9 22.31 -32.81 -36.81
C LEU A 9 21.06 -31.98 -36.43
N PHE A 10 20.24 -32.50 -35.52
CA PHE A 10 19.17 -31.73 -34.92
C PHE A 10 19.74 -30.72 -33.91
N LEU A 11 19.83 -29.45 -34.30
CA LEU A 11 20.11 -28.34 -33.36
C LEU A 11 18.88 -28.11 -32.51
N LEU A 12 18.85 -28.61 -31.27
CA LEU A 12 17.90 -28.22 -30.24
C LEU A 12 18.22 -26.79 -29.79
N ILE A 13 17.59 -25.81 -30.41
CA ILE A 13 17.60 -24.43 -29.92
C ILE A 13 16.74 -24.41 -28.64
N LYS A 14 17.39 -24.43 -27.47
CA LYS A 14 16.73 -24.10 -26.22
C LYS A 14 16.40 -22.61 -26.26
N PHE A 15 15.15 -22.28 -26.54
CA PHE A 15 14.62 -20.95 -26.19
C PHE A 15 14.63 -20.85 -24.67
N SER A 16 15.68 -20.29 -24.08
CA SER A 16 15.61 -19.73 -22.75
C SER A 16 14.74 -18.48 -22.88
N SER A 17 13.47 -18.59 -22.53
CA SER A 17 12.66 -17.42 -22.23
C SER A 17 13.31 -16.72 -21.05
N SER A 18 14.07 -15.67 -21.33
CA SER A 18 14.50 -14.72 -20.33
C SER A 18 13.23 -14.00 -19.87
N PHE A 19 12.62 -14.47 -18.79
CA PHE A 19 11.58 -13.69 -18.14
C PHE A 19 12.25 -12.43 -17.63
N SER A 20 11.96 -11.31 -18.26
CA SER A 20 12.33 -9.99 -17.75
C SER A 20 11.64 -9.84 -16.39
N GLN A 21 12.40 -9.64 -15.33
CA GLN A 21 11.85 -9.27 -14.05
C GLN A 21 11.15 -7.93 -14.20
N ASP A 22 9.89 -7.85 -13.78
CA ASP A 22 9.12 -6.61 -13.78
C ASP A 22 9.10 -6.02 -12.36
N THR A 23 9.42 -4.74 -12.28
CA THR A 23 9.38 -4.00 -11.01
C THR A 23 8.04 -3.29 -10.92
N VAL A 24 7.33 -3.56 -9.85
CA VAL A 24 6.01 -2.98 -9.53
C VAL A 24 6.14 -2.07 -8.31
N LEU A 25 5.71 -0.82 -8.44
CA LEU A 25 5.58 0.13 -7.34
C LEU A 25 4.16 0.05 -6.77
N VAL A 26 4.05 -0.30 -5.49
CA VAL A 26 2.80 -0.33 -4.73
C VAL A 26 2.79 0.84 -3.76
N THR A 27 1.69 1.57 -3.69
CA THR A 27 1.53 2.73 -2.79
C THR A 27 0.25 2.60 -1.99
N SER A 28 0.33 2.81 -0.67
CA SER A 28 -0.82 3.03 0.22
C SER A 28 -0.98 4.51 0.48
N TYR A 29 -2.21 5.04 0.40
CA TYR A 29 -2.49 6.44 0.61
C TYR A 29 -3.90 6.67 1.17
N ASN A 30 -4.00 7.18 2.38
CA ASN A 30 -5.25 7.69 2.94
C ASN A 30 -5.58 9.04 2.30
N LEU A 31 -6.77 9.19 1.71
CA LEU A 31 -7.18 10.34 0.90
C LEU A 31 -8.00 11.37 1.69
N LEU A 32 -8.12 11.21 3.00
CA LEU A 32 -8.87 12.12 3.89
C LEU A 32 -10.28 12.43 3.35
N ARG A 33 -11.21 11.52 3.56
CA ARG A 33 -12.65 11.68 3.24
C ARG A 33 -12.89 12.27 1.85
N PHE A 34 -12.17 11.74 0.85
CA PHE A 34 -12.28 12.23 -0.51
C PHE A 34 -13.61 11.82 -1.14
N ASP A 35 -14.47 12.80 -1.39
CA ASP A 35 -15.82 12.66 -1.93
C ASP A 35 -15.93 13.05 -3.42
N GLY A 36 -14.82 13.42 -4.04
CA GLY A 36 -14.76 13.96 -5.40
C GLY A 36 -14.60 15.49 -5.46
N ASP A 37 -14.33 16.12 -4.32
CA ASP A 37 -14.00 17.54 -4.25
C ASP A 37 -12.87 17.92 -5.23
N THR A 38 -13.19 18.74 -6.22
CA THR A 38 -12.28 19.11 -7.30
C THR A 38 -11.18 20.06 -6.88
N ASP A 39 -11.34 20.79 -5.78
CA ASP A 39 -10.35 21.75 -5.29
C ASP A 39 -9.06 21.04 -4.84
N ARG A 40 -9.18 19.80 -4.37
CA ARG A 40 -8.03 18.97 -3.97
C ARG A 40 -7.37 18.24 -5.15
N ASN A 41 -7.99 18.19 -6.33
CA ASN A 41 -7.45 17.48 -7.49
C ASN A 41 -6.06 17.95 -7.91
N ILE A 42 -5.80 19.26 -7.84
CA ILE A 42 -4.50 19.81 -8.24
C ILE A 42 -3.36 19.29 -7.34
N HIS A 43 -3.63 19.14 -6.06
CA HIS A 43 -2.67 18.62 -5.08
C HIS A 43 -2.44 17.14 -5.27
N PHE A 44 -3.52 16.34 -5.36
CA PHE A 44 -3.40 14.90 -5.65
C PHE A 44 -2.67 14.63 -6.98
N LYS A 45 -2.95 15.40 -8.04
CA LYS A 45 -2.24 15.25 -9.33
C LYS A 45 -0.72 15.38 -9.18
N LYS A 46 -0.25 16.36 -8.41
CA LYS A 46 1.19 16.54 -8.17
C LYS A 46 1.79 15.35 -7.42
N VAL A 47 1.11 14.89 -6.36
CA VAL A 47 1.54 13.72 -5.58
C VAL A 47 1.56 12.46 -6.45
N ILE A 48 0.51 12.19 -7.22
CA ILE A 48 0.40 11.01 -8.08
C ILE A 48 1.42 11.03 -9.22
N ASN A 49 1.69 12.20 -9.82
CA ASN A 49 2.70 12.33 -10.86
C ASN A 49 4.12 12.02 -10.36
N GLU A 50 4.44 12.41 -9.12
CA GLU A 50 5.71 12.06 -8.48
C GLU A 50 5.82 10.57 -8.21
N LEU A 51 4.76 9.96 -7.66
CA LEU A 51 4.73 8.53 -7.34
C LEU A 51 4.75 7.66 -8.58
N SER A 52 3.87 7.93 -9.53
CA SER A 52 3.65 7.10 -10.74
C SER A 52 3.57 5.60 -10.45
N ALA A 53 2.88 5.22 -9.35
CA ALA A 53 2.80 3.84 -8.89
C ALA A 53 1.97 2.96 -9.84
N ASP A 54 2.21 1.66 -9.79
CA ASP A 54 1.45 0.68 -10.59
C ASP A 54 0.18 0.23 -9.87
N ILE A 55 0.17 0.32 -8.53
CA ILE A 55 -0.97 0.00 -7.68
C ILE A 55 -1.12 1.09 -6.61
N TYR A 56 -2.34 1.62 -6.47
CA TYR A 56 -2.73 2.51 -5.37
C TYR A 56 -3.76 1.81 -4.49
N ILE A 57 -3.42 1.66 -3.22
CA ILE A 57 -4.26 1.11 -2.15
C ILE A 57 -4.74 2.31 -1.33
N THR A 58 -6.01 2.67 -1.44
CA THR A 58 -6.49 3.93 -0.87
C THR A 58 -7.49 3.71 0.24
N GLN A 59 -7.50 4.64 1.20
CA GLN A 59 -8.43 4.69 2.31
C GLN A 59 -9.14 6.04 2.33
N GLU A 60 -10.23 6.13 3.04
CA GLU A 60 -11.04 7.33 3.21
C GLU A 60 -11.60 7.92 1.90
N LEU A 61 -12.16 7.07 1.05
CA LEU A 61 -13.09 7.53 0.03
C LEU A 61 -14.51 7.55 0.60
N SER A 62 -15.23 8.65 0.40
CA SER A 62 -16.55 8.85 1.02
C SER A 62 -17.69 8.28 0.20
N ASN A 63 -17.48 8.04 -1.09
CA ASN A 63 -18.53 7.58 -2.00
C ASN A 63 -17.96 7.18 -3.38
N SER A 64 -18.81 6.67 -4.27
CA SER A 64 -18.45 6.28 -5.63
C SER A 64 -18.06 7.46 -6.53
N GLU A 65 -18.51 8.70 -6.25
CA GLU A 65 -18.08 9.88 -6.97
C GLU A 65 -16.61 10.19 -6.68
N GLY A 66 -16.18 10.06 -5.42
CA GLY A 66 -14.77 10.16 -5.05
C GLY A 66 -13.88 9.17 -5.80
N VAL A 67 -14.31 7.90 -5.89
CA VAL A 67 -13.62 6.87 -6.68
C VAL A 67 -13.53 7.25 -8.15
N SER A 68 -14.65 7.69 -8.74
CA SER A 68 -14.71 8.07 -10.15
C SER A 68 -13.86 9.30 -10.45
N ASN A 69 -13.86 10.30 -9.57
CA ASN A 69 -13.02 11.49 -9.72
C ASN A 69 -11.54 11.12 -9.59
N PHE A 70 -11.16 10.35 -8.58
CA PHE A 70 -9.77 9.95 -8.38
C PHE A 70 -9.25 9.14 -9.58
N LEU A 71 -10.04 8.21 -10.10
CA LEU A 71 -9.67 7.42 -11.28
C LEU A 71 -9.52 8.27 -12.54
N ASN A 72 -10.56 9.06 -12.87
CA ASN A 72 -10.65 9.69 -14.19
C ASN A 72 -9.90 11.02 -14.27
N ASN A 73 -9.94 11.81 -13.19
CA ASN A 73 -9.42 13.17 -13.19
C ASN A 73 -8.04 13.29 -12.54
N ILE A 74 -7.63 12.30 -11.72
CA ILE A 74 -6.33 12.33 -11.05
C ILE A 74 -5.40 11.26 -11.64
N LEU A 75 -5.76 9.98 -11.60
CA LEU A 75 -4.91 8.89 -12.10
C LEU A 75 -4.81 8.88 -13.64
N ASN A 76 -5.93 9.01 -14.35
CA ASN A 76 -6.00 8.99 -15.82
C ASN A 76 -6.08 10.42 -16.42
N GLN A 77 -5.50 11.42 -15.75
CA GLN A 77 -5.62 12.83 -16.12
C GLN A 77 -5.17 13.19 -17.54
N ASN A 78 -4.27 12.39 -18.14
CA ASN A 78 -3.75 12.61 -19.49
C ASN A 78 -4.47 11.77 -20.55
N ASN A 79 -5.69 11.28 -20.26
CA ASN A 79 -6.47 10.40 -21.12
C ASN A 79 -5.78 9.07 -21.47
N GLU A 80 -4.79 8.66 -20.70
CA GLU A 80 -4.02 7.43 -20.96
C GLU A 80 -4.80 6.16 -20.66
N ASN A 81 -5.91 6.27 -19.90
CA ASN A 81 -6.71 5.12 -19.48
C ASN A 81 -5.82 3.95 -18.98
N ARG A 82 -4.78 4.30 -18.23
CA ARG A 82 -3.79 3.36 -17.71
C ARG A 82 -4.36 2.57 -16.55
N TYR A 83 -5.10 3.25 -15.68
CA TYR A 83 -5.60 2.66 -14.44
C TYR A 83 -7.06 2.23 -14.56
N LEU A 84 -7.39 1.15 -13.85
CA LEU A 84 -8.75 0.75 -13.52
C LEU A 84 -8.93 0.76 -12.01
N SER A 85 -10.18 0.92 -11.55
CA SER A 85 -10.56 0.68 -10.16
C SER A 85 -11.10 -0.74 -10.00
N ALA A 86 -10.84 -1.35 -8.84
CA ALA A 86 -11.63 -2.49 -8.40
C ALA A 86 -13.07 -2.08 -8.08
N GLU A 87 -13.96 -3.06 -7.91
CA GLU A 87 -15.31 -2.82 -7.42
C GLU A 87 -15.24 -2.10 -6.07
N PHE A 88 -16.01 -1.02 -5.94
CA PHE A 88 -16.09 -0.21 -4.72
C PHE A 88 -17.27 -0.67 -3.89
N PHE A 89 -17.02 -0.95 -2.61
CA PHE A 89 -18.05 -1.29 -1.63
C PHE A 89 -18.34 -0.04 -0.80
N ASP A 90 -19.48 0.58 -1.06
CA ASP A 90 -19.95 1.76 -0.32
C ASP A 90 -20.77 1.29 0.90
N GLU A 91 -20.14 1.36 2.08
CA GLU A 91 -20.72 0.91 3.34
C GLU A 91 -21.21 2.09 4.22
N ASN A 92 -21.42 3.26 3.62
CA ASN A 92 -21.93 4.48 4.26
C ASN A 92 -20.99 5.08 5.36
N ASP A 93 -19.70 4.86 5.23
CA ASP A 93 -18.65 5.49 6.05
C ASP A 93 -17.53 5.99 5.12
N ILE A 94 -16.32 5.95 5.56
CA ILE A 94 -15.10 6.24 4.81
C ILE A 94 -14.46 4.91 4.40
N ASP A 95 -14.54 4.61 3.11
CA ASP A 95 -14.28 3.30 2.56
C ASP A 95 -12.90 3.20 1.90
N GLN A 96 -12.55 1.98 1.48
CA GLN A 96 -11.29 1.68 0.82
C GLN A 96 -11.51 1.40 -0.67
N ALA A 97 -10.52 1.75 -1.49
CA ALA A 97 -10.52 1.36 -2.90
C ALA A 97 -9.14 0.88 -3.35
N LEU A 98 -9.11 0.23 -4.51
CA LEU A 98 -7.90 -0.18 -5.19
C LEU A 98 -7.92 0.34 -6.62
N PHE A 99 -6.79 0.93 -7.03
CA PHE A 99 -6.55 1.29 -8.42
C PHE A 99 -5.27 0.60 -8.90
N TYR A 100 -5.27 0.09 -10.13
CA TYR A 100 -4.15 -0.69 -10.65
C TYR A 100 -3.92 -0.44 -12.15
N ASP A 101 -2.67 -0.55 -12.57
CA ASP A 101 -2.29 -0.48 -13.98
C ASP A 101 -2.77 -1.74 -14.71
N LYS A 102 -3.76 -1.57 -15.60
CA LYS A 102 -4.36 -2.66 -16.37
C LYS A 102 -3.40 -3.33 -17.37
N ASN A 103 -2.27 -2.68 -17.68
CA ASN A 103 -1.26 -3.26 -18.56
C ASN A 103 -0.33 -4.21 -17.80
N LYS A 104 -0.26 -4.09 -16.48
CA LYS A 104 0.54 -4.97 -15.60
C LYS A 104 -0.30 -5.99 -14.86
N PHE A 105 -1.56 -5.66 -14.54
CA PHE A 105 -2.40 -6.49 -13.69
C PHE A 105 -3.79 -6.73 -14.28
N GLU A 106 -4.30 -7.92 -13.99
CA GLU A 106 -5.70 -8.30 -14.12
C GLU A 106 -6.28 -8.53 -12.73
N LEU A 107 -7.42 -7.89 -12.43
CA LEU A 107 -8.17 -8.13 -11.20
C LEU A 107 -8.97 -9.43 -11.36
N LEU A 108 -8.70 -10.42 -10.53
CA LEU A 108 -9.37 -11.71 -10.56
C LEU A 108 -10.60 -11.76 -9.67
N SER A 109 -10.55 -11.10 -8.50
CA SER A 109 -11.69 -11.00 -7.58
C SER A 109 -11.48 -9.89 -6.56
N THR A 110 -12.60 -9.38 -6.04
CA THR A 110 -12.68 -8.56 -4.84
C THR A 110 -13.57 -9.27 -3.83
N SER A 111 -13.19 -9.24 -2.56
CA SER A 111 -13.97 -9.77 -1.45
C SER A 111 -13.63 -9.02 -0.16
N SER A 112 -14.32 -9.33 0.94
CA SER A 112 -14.06 -8.70 2.22
C SER A 112 -13.92 -9.72 3.34
N ILE A 113 -13.11 -9.38 4.35
CA ILE A 113 -13.04 -10.09 5.64
C ILE A 113 -13.79 -9.19 6.63
N PRO A 114 -14.75 -9.72 7.39
CA PRO A 114 -15.51 -8.94 8.35
C PRO A 114 -14.62 -8.20 9.34
N GLY A 115 -14.99 -6.97 9.69
CA GLY A 115 -14.26 -6.14 10.66
C GLY A 115 -15.17 -5.08 11.27
N ASP A 116 -14.80 -4.57 12.43
CA ASP A 116 -15.50 -3.52 13.14
C ASP A 116 -14.53 -2.36 13.47
N PRO A 117 -14.75 -1.13 12.95
CA PRO A 117 -15.94 -0.61 12.29
C PRO A 117 -16.02 -0.89 10.77
N ARG A 118 -14.93 -1.28 10.11
CA ARG A 118 -14.84 -1.49 8.67
C ARG A 118 -14.29 -2.87 8.34
N PRO A 119 -14.72 -3.49 7.24
CA PRO A 119 -14.13 -4.73 6.77
C PRO A 119 -12.69 -4.50 6.26
N ILE A 120 -11.93 -5.58 6.13
CA ILE A 120 -10.66 -5.59 5.40
C ILE A 120 -10.99 -6.01 3.97
N LEU A 121 -10.67 -5.16 2.99
CA LEU A 121 -10.91 -5.51 1.59
C LEU A 121 -9.78 -6.36 1.04
N LEU A 122 -10.14 -7.45 0.38
CA LEU A 122 -9.21 -8.38 -0.23
C LEU A 122 -9.33 -8.32 -1.75
N TYR A 123 -8.23 -7.95 -2.39
CA TYR A 123 -8.09 -7.95 -3.83
C TYR A 123 -7.16 -9.05 -4.27
N ARG A 124 -7.56 -9.83 -5.26
CA ARG A 124 -6.74 -10.86 -5.90
C ARG A 124 -6.39 -10.41 -7.30
N LEU A 125 -5.12 -10.13 -7.54
CA LEU A 125 -4.59 -9.67 -8.81
C LEU A 125 -3.71 -10.75 -9.46
N ARG A 126 -3.66 -10.78 -10.78
CA ARG A 126 -2.69 -11.54 -11.54
C ARG A 126 -1.74 -10.58 -12.25
N HIS A 127 -0.44 -10.73 -12.02
CA HIS A 127 0.57 -10.03 -12.77
C HIS A 127 0.66 -10.63 -14.17
N ILE A 128 0.39 -9.84 -15.22
CA ILE A 128 0.14 -10.33 -16.59
C ILE A 128 1.37 -11.04 -17.15
N ASN A 129 2.57 -10.46 -17.01
CA ASN A 129 3.78 -10.99 -17.64
C ASN A 129 4.27 -12.30 -17.01
N THR A 130 4.05 -12.52 -15.72
CA THR A 130 4.57 -13.70 -15.00
C THR A 130 3.49 -14.68 -14.56
N GLU A 131 2.21 -14.37 -14.80
CA GLU A 131 1.03 -15.13 -14.37
C GLU A 131 0.95 -15.34 -12.83
N LYS A 132 1.78 -14.62 -12.05
CA LYS A 132 1.80 -14.70 -10.58
C LYS A 132 0.55 -14.08 -9.99
N VAL A 133 -0.06 -14.79 -9.05
CA VAL A 133 -1.20 -14.27 -8.28
C VAL A 133 -0.68 -13.56 -7.04
N PHE A 134 -1.20 -12.35 -6.81
CA PHE A 134 -0.83 -11.46 -5.74
C PHE A 134 -2.09 -11.00 -4.99
N PHE A 135 -2.04 -11.04 -3.66
CA PHE A 135 -3.17 -10.68 -2.81
C PHE A 135 -2.86 -9.38 -2.06
N ILE A 136 -3.82 -8.49 -2.00
CA ILE A 136 -3.73 -7.22 -1.28
C ILE A 136 -4.86 -7.17 -0.25
N PHE A 137 -4.50 -7.06 1.02
CA PHE A 137 -5.40 -6.76 2.12
C PHE A 137 -5.34 -5.26 2.39
N ASN A 138 -6.36 -4.52 1.94
CA ASN A 138 -6.49 -3.09 2.18
C ASN A 138 -7.25 -2.87 3.49
N MET A 139 -6.66 -2.10 4.38
CA MET A 139 -7.17 -1.91 5.73
C MET A 139 -7.27 -0.44 6.10
N HIS A 140 -8.37 -0.10 6.77
CA HIS A 140 -8.49 1.12 7.55
C HIS A 140 -9.00 0.74 8.94
N LEU A 141 -8.07 0.52 9.87
CA LEU A 141 -8.42 0.01 11.20
C LEU A 141 -9.10 1.08 12.04
N LYS A 142 -9.61 0.66 13.22
CA LYS A 142 -10.28 1.56 14.15
C LYS A 142 -9.36 2.69 14.61
N ALA A 143 -9.72 3.92 14.30
CA ALA A 143 -9.03 5.14 14.72
C ALA A 143 -9.11 5.37 16.23
N SER A 144 -8.29 6.29 16.72
CA SER A 144 -8.18 6.77 18.10
C SER A 144 -7.47 5.83 19.07
N SER A 145 -6.75 6.41 20.00
CA SER A 145 -6.04 5.71 21.08
C SER A 145 -7.00 5.14 22.13
N GLY A 146 -6.46 4.37 23.06
CA GLY A 146 -7.16 3.82 24.22
C GLY A 146 -7.55 2.35 24.06
N SER A 147 -7.57 1.63 25.19
CA SER A 147 -7.65 0.18 25.27
C SER A 147 -8.86 -0.44 24.54
N SER A 148 -10.01 0.24 24.51
CA SER A 148 -11.20 -0.20 23.77
C SER A 148 -10.95 -0.18 22.27
N ASN A 149 -10.30 0.86 21.72
CA ASN A 149 -9.98 0.96 20.31
C ASN A 149 -8.84 0.00 19.92
N GLU A 150 -7.85 -0.17 20.78
CA GLU A 150 -6.78 -1.18 20.61
C GLU A 150 -7.35 -2.59 20.54
N THR A 151 -8.35 -2.91 21.38
CA THR A 151 -9.05 -4.21 21.33
C THR A 151 -9.80 -4.39 20.01
N ARG A 152 -10.46 -3.35 19.50
CA ARG A 152 -11.15 -3.42 18.20
C ARG A 152 -10.15 -3.64 17.06
N ARG A 153 -9.02 -2.92 17.04
CA ARG A 153 -7.95 -3.18 16.06
C ARG A 153 -7.42 -4.62 16.16
N ALA A 154 -7.16 -5.10 17.36
CA ALA A 154 -6.70 -6.48 17.57
C ALA A 154 -7.70 -7.52 17.05
N ASN A 155 -9.00 -7.28 17.23
CA ASN A 155 -10.05 -8.15 16.70
C ASN A 155 -10.09 -8.14 15.16
N GLN A 156 -9.90 -6.97 14.52
CA GLN A 156 -9.79 -6.89 13.06
C GLN A 156 -8.58 -7.71 12.57
N ILE A 157 -7.43 -7.60 13.24
CA ILE A 157 -6.24 -8.37 12.85
C ILE A 157 -6.40 -9.87 13.13
N ASN A 158 -7.11 -10.27 14.19
CA ASN A 158 -7.42 -11.68 14.39
C ASN A 158 -8.20 -12.27 13.20
N GLN A 159 -9.20 -11.54 12.66
CA GLN A 159 -9.93 -11.98 11.46
C GLN A 159 -9.01 -12.11 10.23
N LEU A 160 -8.09 -11.17 10.06
CA LEU A 160 -7.08 -11.24 8.99
C LEU A 160 -6.20 -12.49 9.13
N ILE A 161 -5.64 -12.73 10.32
CA ILE A 161 -4.76 -13.88 10.57
C ILE A 161 -5.53 -15.20 10.44
N ASP A 162 -6.78 -15.27 10.89
CA ASP A 162 -7.63 -16.44 10.70
C ASP A 162 -7.85 -16.77 9.22
N TYR A 163 -7.90 -15.76 8.36
CA TYR A 163 -7.96 -15.92 6.92
C TYR A 163 -6.59 -16.34 6.34
N THR A 164 -5.54 -15.59 6.64
CA THR A 164 -4.21 -15.77 6.01
C THR A 164 -3.52 -17.06 6.45
N GLN A 165 -3.76 -17.57 7.67
CA GLN A 165 -3.20 -18.85 8.11
C GLN A 165 -3.73 -20.06 7.31
N GLN A 166 -4.80 -19.90 6.53
CA GLN A 166 -5.32 -20.91 5.61
C GLN A 166 -4.68 -20.80 4.21
N MET A 167 -3.89 -19.75 3.96
CA MET A 167 -3.14 -19.58 2.72
C MET A 167 -1.87 -20.45 2.75
N ASN A 168 -1.46 -20.94 1.57
CA ASN A 168 -0.23 -21.73 1.44
C ASN A 168 1.01 -20.83 1.46
N THR A 169 2.19 -21.43 1.73
CA THR A 169 3.50 -20.73 1.75
C THR A 169 3.86 -20.00 0.46
N ASP A 170 3.29 -20.42 -0.67
CA ASP A 170 3.64 -19.90 -2.00
C ASP A 170 2.80 -18.68 -2.39
N HIS A 171 1.87 -18.25 -1.53
CA HIS A 171 1.07 -17.06 -1.81
C HIS A 171 1.85 -15.77 -1.55
N TYR A 172 1.82 -14.88 -2.54
CA TYR A 172 2.37 -13.53 -2.45
C TYR A 172 1.26 -12.59 -1.96
N TYR A 173 1.41 -11.99 -0.79
CA TYR A 173 0.43 -11.05 -0.25
C TYR A 173 1.06 -9.93 0.55
N ILE A 174 0.36 -8.80 0.58
CA ILE A 174 0.65 -7.68 1.47
C ILE A 174 -0.60 -7.30 2.26
N ALA A 175 -0.38 -6.73 3.44
CA ALA A 175 -1.38 -5.96 4.17
C ALA A 175 -0.94 -4.50 4.15
N ALA A 176 -1.80 -3.61 3.64
CA ALA A 176 -1.47 -2.21 3.52
C ALA A 176 -2.66 -1.31 3.86
N GLY A 177 -2.39 -0.10 4.31
CA GLY A 177 -3.43 0.87 4.66
C GLY A 177 -3.08 1.71 5.86
N ASP A 178 -4.10 2.42 6.34
CA ASP A 178 -4.09 3.14 7.60
C ASP A 178 -4.45 2.20 8.76
N PHE A 179 -3.44 1.79 9.51
CA PHE A 179 -3.62 0.84 10.61
C PHE A 179 -4.01 1.52 11.92
N ASN A 180 -3.86 2.84 12.04
CA ASN A 180 -4.15 3.58 13.26
C ASN A 180 -3.49 2.99 14.53
N ILE A 181 -2.33 2.32 14.37
CA ILE A 181 -1.55 1.72 15.48
C ILE A 181 -0.55 2.75 15.99
N TYR A 182 -0.60 3.02 17.30
CA TYR A 182 0.24 4.05 17.94
C TYR A 182 1.56 3.51 18.49
N SER A 183 1.67 2.18 18.62
CA SER A 183 2.83 1.55 19.25
C SER A 183 2.98 0.09 18.82
N THR A 184 4.22 -0.39 18.74
CA THR A 184 4.49 -1.83 18.58
C THR A 184 4.05 -2.65 19.80
N ASP A 185 3.72 -2.02 20.91
CA ASP A 185 3.18 -2.67 22.10
C ASP A 185 1.71 -3.04 21.96
N GLU A 186 0.98 -2.45 21.01
CA GLU A 186 -0.43 -2.77 20.80
C GLU A 186 -0.62 -4.25 20.42
N PRO A 187 -1.66 -4.91 20.97
CA PRO A 187 -1.98 -6.31 20.60
C PRO A 187 -2.18 -6.49 19.09
N ALA A 188 -2.76 -5.50 18.40
CA ALA A 188 -2.96 -5.52 16.95
C ALA A 188 -1.63 -5.64 16.19
N TYR A 189 -0.61 -4.84 16.57
CA TYR A 189 0.69 -4.91 15.92
C TYR A 189 1.36 -6.27 16.13
N ARG A 190 1.42 -6.75 17.38
CA ARG A 190 2.06 -8.03 17.70
C ARG A 190 1.45 -9.21 16.96
N LYS A 191 0.13 -9.18 16.76
CA LYS A 191 -0.63 -10.23 16.07
C LYS A 191 -0.15 -10.52 14.66
N PHE A 192 0.33 -9.53 13.92
CA PHE A 192 0.85 -9.72 12.57
C PHE A 192 2.05 -10.68 12.50
N PHE A 193 2.83 -10.76 13.58
CA PHE A 193 4.11 -11.47 13.63
C PHE A 193 4.07 -12.74 14.46
N GLU A 194 2.98 -12.99 15.17
CA GLU A 194 2.82 -14.20 15.99
C GLU A 194 2.84 -15.45 15.12
N GLN A 195 3.41 -16.52 15.68
CA GLN A 195 3.35 -17.84 15.05
C GLN A 195 1.91 -18.32 15.00
N THR A 196 1.42 -18.60 13.82
CA THR A 196 0.07 -19.17 13.61
C THR A 196 0.05 -20.67 13.87
N SER A 197 -1.15 -21.25 14.06
CA SER A 197 -1.32 -22.68 14.29
C SER A 197 -0.87 -23.54 13.10
N THR A 198 -0.93 -23.01 11.89
CA THR A 198 -0.50 -23.68 10.66
C THR A 198 0.96 -23.41 10.31
N GLY A 199 1.60 -22.47 10.98
CA GLY A 199 2.93 -21.97 10.63
C GLY A 199 2.95 -20.97 9.46
N PHE A 200 1.76 -20.65 8.90
CA PHE A 200 1.61 -19.76 7.74
C PHE A 200 0.74 -18.54 8.08
N GLY A 201 0.76 -17.53 7.22
CA GLY A 201 -0.18 -16.41 7.28
C GLY A 201 0.28 -15.23 8.10
N LYS A 202 1.47 -15.25 8.67
CA LYS A 202 2.07 -14.08 9.33
C LYS A 202 2.62 -13.08 8.30
N PHE A 203 2.95 -11.91 8.81
CA PHE A 203 3.51 -10.81 8.04
C PHE A 203 4.91 -10.43 8.51
N ASN A 204 5.57 -9.57 7.77
CA ASN A 204 6.86 -8.98 8.11
C ASN A 204 6.79 -7.47 7.90
N ASP A 205 7.32 -6.69 8.85
CA ASP A 205 7.55 -5.26 8.73
C ASP A 205 9.02 -5.02 8.38
N ILE A 206 9.29 -4.09 7.47
CA ILE A 206 10.65 -3.68 7.17
C ILE A 206 11.15 -2.61 8.16
N VAL A 207 10.22 -1.91 8.77
CA VAL A 207 10.53 -0.83 9.71
C VAL A 207 10.83 -1.43 11.08
N ASP A 208 12.05 -1.22 11.53
CA ASP A 208 12.52 -1.63 12.86
C ASP A 208 12.32 -0.46 13.84
N ALA A 209 11.19 -0.47 14.54
CA ALA A 209 10.86 0.53 15.54
C ALA A 209 10.20 -0.15 16.74
N GLU A 210 10.56 0.26 17.95
CA GLU A 210 10.02 -0.28 19.20
C GLU A 210 9.27 0.79 20.02
N GLY A 211 8.15 0.40 20.59
CA GLY A 211 7.34 1.25 21.44
C GLY A 211 6.48 2.23 20.67
N LYS A 212 6.30 3.45 21.22
CA LYS A 212 5.43 4.47 20.65
C LYS A 212 6.03 5.15 19.45
N TYR A 213 5.25 5.27 18.38
CA TYR A 213 5.67 5.95 17.15
C TYR A 213 5.81 7.46 17.31
N ASN A 214 4.97 8.11 18.14
CA ASN A 214 5.12 9.52 18.46
C ASN A 214 6.41 9.75 19.28
N ASN A 215 7.53 9.74 18.56
CA ASN A 215 8.86 9.88 19.11
C ASN A 215 9.80 10.46 18.04
N PRO A 216 10.58 11.53 18.32
CA PRO A 216 11.47 12.12 17.33
C PRO A 216 12.53 11.17 16.75
N ILE A 217 12.87 10.08 17.43
CA ILE A 217 13.82 9.08 16.89
C ILE A 217 13.24 8.33 15.69
N TYR A 218 11.92 8.37 15.52
CA TYR A 218 11.20 7.74 14.41
C TYR A 218 10.72 8.75 13.37
N ALA A 219 11.23 9.97 13.37
CA ALA A 219 10.76 11.04 12.49
C ALA A 219 10.75 10.66 11.01
N GLU A 220 11.73 9.83 10.55
CA GLU A 220 11.84 9.39 9.16
C GLU A 220 10.73 8.43 8.70
N ILE A 221 9.96 7.86 9.63
CA ILE A 221 8.90 6.90 9.30
C ILE A 221 7.48 7.41 9.57
N HIS A 222 7.33 8.64 10.08
CA HIS A 222 6.03 9.21 10.34
C HIS A 222 5.25 9.46 9.05
N THR A 223 3.95 9.20 9.10
CA THR A 223 3.03 9.33 7.95
C THR A 223 1.86 10.26 8.23
N GLN A 224 1.55 10.53 9.48
CA GLN A 224 0.49 11.44 9.92
C GLN A 224 1.06 12.46 10.95
N SER A 225 0.71 13.72 10.96
CA SER A 225 -0.04 14.54 10.04
C SER A 225 0.93 15.50 9.33
N PRO A 226 0.94 15.62 8.01
CA PRO A 226 1.84 16.55 7.31
C PRO A 226 1.49 18.03 7.55
N ARG A 227 0.58 18.36 8.49
CA ARG A 227 0.08 19.71 8.76
C ARG A 227 -0.08 19.99 10.25
N THR A 228 0.14 21.26 10.68
CA THR A 228 -0.02 21.70 12.08
C THR A 228 -1.36 22.35 12.38
N SER A 229 -2.12 22.76 11.37
CA SER A 229 -3.47 23.32 11.50
C SER A 229 -4.46 22.45 10.76
N GLN A 230 -5.70 22.37 11.27
CA GLN A 230 -6.77 21.66 10.56
C GLN A 230 -7.02 22.32 9.22
N PHE A 231 -7.00 21.51 8.15
CA PHE A 231 -7.16 21.93 6.77
C PHE A 231 -8.12 20.96 6.08
N GLY A 232 -9.32 21.44 5.73
CA GLY A 232 -10.32 20.60 5.05
C GLY A 232 -10.81 19.40 5.87
N GLY A 233 -10.72 19.45 7.20
CA GLY A 233 -10.96 18.30 8.08
C GLY A 233 -9.69 17.49 8.35
N GLY A 234 -9.82 16.30 8.99
CA GLY A 234 -8.70 15.42 9.30
C GLY A 234 -7.89 15.81 10.52
N ALA A 235 -6.75 15.15 10.70
CA ALA A 235 -5.85 15.35 11.81
C ALA A 235 -4.92 16.57 11.61
N SER A 236 -4.50 17.16 12.73
CA SER A 236 -3.49 18.22 12.77
C SER A 236 -2.59 17.99 13.99
N GLY A 237 -1.48 18.68 14.08
CA GLY A 237 -0.55 18.53 15.17
C GLY A 237 0.89 18.55 14.69
N GLY A 238 1.08 18.21 13.45
CA GLY A 238 2.37 18.03 12.81
C GLY A 238 2.69 16.55 12.63
N LEU A 239 3.73 16.27 11.88
CA LEU A 239 4.13 14.93 11.49
C LEU A 239 4.73 14.20 12.70
N ASP A 240 4.01 13.25 13.29
CA ASP A 240 4.40 12.63 14.56
C ASP A 240 3.99 11.17 14.78
N ASP A 241 3.12 10.60 13.94
CA ASP A 241 2.70 9.21 14.06
C ASP A 241 2.92 8.41 12.75
N ARG A 242 3.23 7.11 12.90
CA ARG A 242 3.26 6.14 11.80
C ARG A 242 1.95 5.37 11.79
N PHE A 243 1.01 5.73 10.92
CA PHE A 243 -0.28 5.03 10.79
C PHE A 243 -0.41 4.22 9.51
N ASP A 244 0.35 4.58 8.47
CA ASP A 244 0.30 3.92 7.17
C ASP A 244 1.40 2.87 7.06
N PHE A 245 1.01 1.64 6.72
CA PHE A 245 1.88 0.47 6.67
C PHE A 245 1.79 -0.25 5.33
N ILE A 246 2.87 -0.94 4.98
CA ILE A 246 2.89 -2.04 4.02
C ILE A 246 3.65 -3.19 4.67
N LEU A 247 2.94 -4.25 5.02
CA LEU A 247 3.49 -5.48 5.60
C LEU A 247 3.49 -6.60 4.55
N PHE A 248 4.49 -7.47 4.59
CA PHE A 248 4.77 -8.44 3.56
C PHE A 248 4.63 -9.88 4.06
N SER A 249 4.10 -10.78 3.23
CA SER A 249 4.18 -12.23 3.46
C SER A 249 5.63 -12.71 3.50
N ASP A 250 5.87 -13.85 4.14
CA ASP A 250 7.19 -14.50 4.15
C ASP A 250 7.71 -14.76 2.72
N SER A 251 6.85 -15.15 1.79
CA SER A 251 7.20 -15.40 0.40
C SER A 251 7.69 -14.15 -0.35
N LEU A 252 7.18 -12.96 0.01
CA LEU A 252 7.67 -11.69 -0.53
C LEU A 252 8.90 -11.18 0.21
N PHE A 253 8.94 -11.35 1.52
CA PHE A 253 9.99 -10.78 2.36
C PHE A 253 11.32 -11.54 2.26
N PHE A 254 11.25 -12.87 2.14
CA PHE A 254 12.40 -13.78 2.01
C PHE A 254 12.53 -14.40 0.62
N GLY A 255 11.65 -14.04 -0.31
CA GLY A 255 11.63 -14.59 -1.66
C GLY A 255 12.89 -14.26 -2.47
N ASN A 256 13.10 -15.01 -3.55
CA ASN A 256 14.23 -14.82 -4.46
C ASN A 256 13.83 -14.72 -5.94
N ARG A 257 12.57 -14.97 -6.27
CA ARG A 257 12.02 -14.85 -7.64
C ARG A 257 10.98 -13.74 -7.73
N THR A 258 10.05 -13.75 -6.80
CA THR A 258 9.12 -12.66 -6.54
C THR A 258 9.40 -12.20 -5.12
N PHE A 259 9.78 -10.96 -4.95
CA PHE A 259 10.23 -10.46 -3.65
C PHE A 259 10.10 -8.95 -3.54
N PHE A 260 10.02 -8.47 -2.32
CA PHE A 260 10.06 -7.07 -1.96
C PHE A 260 11.51 -6.54 -1.98
N ILE A 261 11.72 -5.38 -2.59
CA ILE A 261 13.01 -4.69 -2.57
C ILE A 261 13.14 -3.88 -1.27
N LYS A 262 13.95 -4.36 -0.32
CA LYS A 262 14.02 -3.78 1.04
C LYS A 262 14.30 -2.28 1.07
N ASP A 263 15.26 -1.81 0.27
CA ASP A 263 15.66 -0.40 0.22
C ASP A 263 14.67 0.49 -0.56
N SER A 264 13.52 -0.05 -0.97
CA SER A 264 12.50 0.68 -1.72
C SER A 264 11.33 1.19 -0.86
N TYR A 265 11.27 0.80 0.42
CA TYR A 265 10.25 1.31 1.33
C TYR A 265 10.49 2.80 1.58
N SER A 266 9.47 3.61 1.37
CA SER A 266 9.59 5.06 1.51
C SER A 266 8.27 5.71 1.90
N VAL A 267 8.38 6.81 2.63
CA VAL A 267 7.29 7.75 2.92
C VAL A 267 7.54 9.00 2.07
N LEU A 268 6.69 9.26 1.08
CA LEU A 268 6.92 10.38 0.16
C LEU A 268 6.92 11.72 0.91
N GLY A 269 8.00 12.47 0.73
CA GLY A 269 8.17 13.81 1.30
C GLY A 269 8.65 13.83 2.74
N ASN A 270 8.67 12.70 3.45
CA ASN A 270 9.21 12.68 4.80
C ASN A 270 10.75 12.66 4.77
N ASP A 271 11.37 13.73 5.24
CA ASP A 271 12.83 13.91 5.31
C ASP A 271 13.40 13.75 6.74
N GLY A 272 12.56 13.34 7.70
CA GLY A 272 12.94 13.17 9.10
C GLY A 272 13.12 14.48 9.89
N ASN A 273 12.93 15.66 9.26
CA ASN A 273 13.19 16.95 9.89
C ASN A 273 11.93 17.68 10.37
N HIS A 274 10.74 17.14 10.08
CA HIS A 274 9.46 17.80 10.34
C HIS A 274 8.69 17.22 11.54
N TYR A 275 9.38 16.62 12.52
CA TYR A 275 8.69 16.10 13.70
C TYR A 275 7.86 17.20 14.41
N ASN A 276 6.57 16.94 14.63
CA ASN A 276 5.57 17.88 15.18
C ASN A 276 5.45 19.19 14.37
N GLN A 277 5.76 19.15 13.06
CA GLN A 277 5.67 20.32 12.20
C GLN A 277 4.92 19.97 10.92
N ALA A 278 4.44 21.01 10.21
CA ALA A 278 3.91 20.83 8.89
C ALA A 278 5.05 20.57 7.90
N ILE A 279 4.83 19.63 6.95
CA ILE A 279 5.85 19.17 6.02
C ILE A 279 6.39 20.28 5.08
N ASN A 280 5.66 21.38 4.96
CA ASN A 280 5.99 22.50 4.09
C ASN A 280 6.47 23.77 4.84
N THR A 281 6.66 23.73 6.16
CA THR A 281 7.05 24.90 6.96
C THR A 281 8.52 25.25 6.90
N MET A 282 9.37 24.34 6.50
CA MET A 282 10.81 24.50 6.31
C MET A 282 11.20 23.92 4.94
N PRO A 283 12.36 24.28 4.39
CA PRO A 283 12.84 23.60 3.20
C PRO A 283 12.94 22.11 3.43
N ASN A 284 12.17 21.35 2.65
CA ASN A 284 12.22 19.91 2.66
C ASN A 284 13.47 19.43 1.88
N SER A 285 14.20 18.48 2.43
CA SER A 285 15.47 18.03 1.83
C SER A 285 15.31 16.94 0.77
N VAL A 286 14.13 16.31 0.66
CA VAL A 286 13.88 15.17 -0.26
C VAL A 286 12.88 15.47 -1.35
N VAL A 287 12.06 16.50 -1.21
CA VAL A 287 11.10 16.94 -2.23
C VAL A 287 11.14 18.46 -2.43
N SER A 288 10.64 18.94 -3.58
CA SER A 288 10.50 20.37 -3.82
C SER A 288 9.45 21.01 -2.89
N GLN A 289 9.56 22.32 -2.64
CA GLN A 289 8.55 23.04 -1.86
C GLN A 289 7.15 22.89 -2.47
N GLU A 290 7.04 22.90 -3.79
CA GLU A 290 5.77 22.74 -4.50
C GLU A 290 5.13 21.35 -4.21
N LEU A 291 5.94 20.29 -4.11
CA LEU A 291 5.44 18.96 -3.75
C LEU A 291 5.13 18.86 -2.25
N ALA A 292 5.93 19.49 -1.39
CA ALA A 292 5.65 19.57 0.05
C ALA A 292 4.31 20.29 0.32
N ASP A 293 4.05 21.41 -0.39
CA ASP A 293 2.76 22.11 -0.32
C ASP A 293 1.61 21.23 -0.82
N ALA A 294 1.83 20.46 -1.89
CA ALA A 294 0.81 19.57 -2.40
C ALA A 294 0.51 18.40 -1.43
N LEU A 295 1.52 17.83 -0.79
CA LEU A 295 1.35 16.79 0.24
C LEU A 295 0.58 17.34 1.45
N HIS A 296 0.91 18.57 1.89
CA HIS A 296 0.20 19.25 2.97
C HIS A 296 -1.29 19.44 2.65
N ASP A 297 -1.61 19.88 1.41
CA ASP A 297 -2.96 20.26 1.04
C ASP A 297 -3.80 19.06 0.56
N ALA A 298 -3.17 18.00 0.06
CA ALA A 298 -3.87 16.83 -0.47
C ALA A 298 -4.52 15.98 0.64
N SER A 299 -3.80 15.62 1.70
CA SER A 299 -4.29 14.73 2.75
C SER A 299 -3.63 15.05 4.08
N ASP A 300 -4.19 14.54 5.19
CA ASP A 300 -3.56 14.50 6.51
C ASP A 300 -2.67 13.26 6.70
N HIS A 301 -2.42 12.51 5.63
CA HIS A 301 -1.48 11.42 5.57
C HIS A 301 -0.48 11.61 4.44
N LEU A 302 0.71 11.01 4.58
CA LEU A 302 1.70 10.86 3.51
C LEU A 302 1.58 9.49 2.86
N PRO A 303 1.76 9.38 1.53
CA PRO A 303 1.75 8.09 0.86
C PRO A 303 3.00 7.27 1.22
N VAL A 304 2.78 5.97 1.45
CA VAL A 304 3.83 4.98 1.72
C VAL A 304 3.96 4.06 0.52
N SER A 305 5.18 3.80 0.09
CA SER A 305 5.44 3.02 -1.13
C SER A 305 6.48 1.93 -0.91
N ALA A 306 6.38 0.87 -1.71
CA ALA A 306 7.36 -0.22 -1.78
C ALA A 306 7.41 -0.83 -3.18
N LYS A 307 8.57 -1.35 -3.59
CA LYS A 307 8.76 -2.03 -4.89
C LYS A 307 8.80 -3.54 -4.70
N ILE A 308 8.07 -4.24 -5.58
CA ILE A 308 8.03 -5.69 -5.65
C ILE A 308 8.54 -6.13 -7.03
N ILE A 309 9.41 -7.13 -7.05
CA ILE A 309 9.85 -7.82 -8.27
C ILE A 309 8.93 -9.02 -8.51
N PHE A 310 8.44 -9.11 -9.74
CA PHE A 310 7.66 -10.25 -10.23
C PHE A 310 8.41 -11.07 -11.26
#